data_fca7d5e33bc289ec6e80499a8a368253
#
_entry.id   fca7d5e33bc289ec6e80499a8a368253
#
_cell.length_a   1.000
_cell.length_b   1.000
_cell.length_c   1.000
_cell.angle_alpha   90.00
_cell.angle_beta   90.00
_cell.angle_gamma   90.00
#
_symmetry.space_group_name_H-M   'P 1'
#
loop_
_entity.id
_entity.type
_entity.pdbx_description
1 polymer ?
#
loop_
_entity_poly.entity_id
_entity_poly.type
_entity_poly.pdbx_seq_one_letter_code
_entity_poly.pdbx_strand_id
1 'polypeptide(L)'
;MKKLRVGVIGIGDISNVYLNNLKKYDAVEVVACASRGLEKAQQKAAEHGIPKAYASGMELIADPDIDIILNLTTPQAHYEYNLAALKAGKHVYTEKPLAMTFEQGRELVSLAKEKGLLIGCAPDTFLGGRLQNIRELIDSGRLGRITGGGAWFVGHGHEFHHPAPAFFYQPGAGPLYDMGPYYVTALLSLLGPVKRVCAMATKAGETRTVPSGPSKGQVLPVDVDTHINAILEFVCGAQVTLTCSFDVWDSELPRMEIYGTEGTVLIDEKDPISGPNLFGGDTLMRTPDQYRWADSERRPENVNAPWPVVPNSHPYNSVSHAENPRGIGLVDLVYALEEGRKPRASGEMALHSLEVMECILKSAHEHVFCEPTTTFEQPKPLDWQ
;
A
#
# COMPACT_ATOMS: atom_id res chain seq x y z
N MET A 1 5.79 -3.69 -28.61
CA MET A 1 5.77 -2.72 -27.50
C MET A 1 7.15 -2.07 -27.41
N LYS A 2 7.25 -0.74 -27.38
CA LYS A 2 8.53 -0.06 -27.11
C LYS A 2 8.74 -0.08 -25.60
N LYS A 3 9.88 -0.63 -25.13
CA LYS A 3 10.24 -0.56 -23.72
C LYS A 3 10.32 0.89 -23.25
N LEU A 4 9.67 1.22 -22.14
CA LEU A 4 9.84 2.53 -21.53
C LEU A 4 11.05 2.56 -20.60
N ARG A 5 11.80 3.65 -20.67
CA ARG A 5 13.07 3.83 -19.97
C ARG A 5 12.81 4.42 -18.58
N VAL A 6 13.19 3.68 -17.55
CA VAL A 6 12.95 4.03 -16.15
C VAL A 6 14.24 4.56 -15.52
N GLY A 7 14.15 5.73 -14.88
CA GLY A 7 15.17 6.24 -13.99
C GLY A 7 14.74 6.07 -12.52
N VAL A 8 15.61 5.48 -11.70
CA VAL A 8 15.32 5.19 -10.29
C VAL A 8 16.01 6.18 -9.38
N ILE A 9 15.23 6.90 -8.56
CA ILE A 9 15.73 7.82 -7.53
C ILE A 9 15.51 7.18 -6.16
N GLY A 10 16.57 7.04 -5.35
CA GLY A 10 16.53 6.35 -4.07
C GLY A 10 16.87 4.87 -4.23
N ILE A 11 18.09 4.52 -3.80
CA ILE A 11 18.64 3.16 -3.95
C ILE A 11 18.87 2.49 -2.58
N GLY A 12 17.95 2.72 -1.64
CA GLY A 12 17.88 2.04 -0.34
C GLY A 12 17.44 0.57 -0.47
N ASP A 13 17.17 -0.07 0.66
CA ASP A 13 16.87 -1.51 0.73
C ASP A 13 15.71 -1.92 -0.17
N ILE A 14 14.63 -1.14 -0.21
CA ILE A 14 13.45 -1.45 -1.03
C ILE A 14 13.75 -1.47 -2.52
N SER A 15 14.78 -0.74 -2.98
CA SER A 15 15.13 -0.68 -4.39
C SER A 15 15.52 -2.04 -4.97
N ASN A 16 16.11 -2.93 -4.16
CA ASN A 16 16.52 -4.27 -4.60
C ASN A 16 15.31 -5.09 -5.07
N VAL A 17 14.20 -5.04 -4.33
CA VAL A 17 12.98 -5.76 -4.71
C VAL A 17 12.43 -5.23 -6.02
N TYR A 18 12.32 -3.90 -6.18
CA TYR A 18 11.90 -3.27 -7.43
C TYR A 18 12.81 -3.63 -8.60
N LEU A 19 14.12 -3.44 -8.44
CA LEU A 19 15.10 -3.70 -9.50
C LEU A 19 15.13 -5.17 -9.95
N ASN A 20 14.97 -6.10 -9.02
CA ASN A 20 14.90 -7.53 -9.33
C ASN A 20 13.59 -7.91 -10.04
N ASN A 21 12.47 -7.32 -9.63
CA ASN A 21 11.18 -7.61 -10.24
C ASN A 21 11.05 -6.98 -11.63
N LEU A 22 11.44 -5.72 -11.80
CA LEU A 22 11.32 -5.02 -13.08
C LEU A 22 12.09 -5.71 -14.21
N LYS A 23 13.16 -6.45 -13.91
CA LYS A 23 13.88 -7.26 -14.90
C LYS A 23 13.06 -8.40 -15.52
N LYS A 24 11.95 -8.79 -14.87
CA LYS A 24 11.07 -9.88 -15.33
C LYS A 24 10.08 -9.43 -16.41
N TYR A 25 9.97 -8.12 -16.66
CA TYR A 25 8.98 -7.53 -17.56
C TYR A 25 9.64 -6.89 -18.78
N ASP A 26 9.16 -7.24 -19.95
CA ASP A 26 9.64 -6.68 -21.21
C ASP A 26 9.16 -5.24 -21.49
N ALA A 27 8.15 -4.79 -20.76
CA ALA A 27 7.55 -3.46 -20.93
C ALA A 27 8.45 -2.31 -20.44
N VAL A 28 9.41 -2.59 -19.55
CA VAL A 28 10.26 -1.59 -18.90
C VAL A 28 11.75 -1.92 -19.04
N GLU A 29 12.57 -0.87 -19.00
CA GLU A 29 14.02 -0.97 -18.91
C GLU A 29 14.54 0.05 -17.91
N VAL A 30 15.22 -0.41 -16.86
CA VAL A 30 15.88 0.50 -15.91
C VAL A 30 17.20 0.96 -16.51
N VAL A 31 17.27 2.20 -16.97
CA VAL A 31 18.42 2.77 -17.69
C VAL A 31 19.30 3.65 -16.82
N ALA A 32 18.80 4.11 -15.68
CA ALA A 32 19.52 5.01 -14.80
C ALA A 32 19.14 4.83 -13.34
N CYS A 33 20.08 5.10 -12.43
CA CYS A 33 19.79 5.25 -11.01
C CYS A 33 20.53 6.43 -10.39
N ALA A 34 19.97 6.99 -9.31
CA ALA A 34 20.55 8.12 -8.58
C ALA A 34 20.51 7.92 -7.07
N SER A 35 21.53 8.48 -6.42
CA SER A 35 21.67 8.51 -4.97
C SER A 35 22.24 9.86 -4.53
N ARG A 36 22.23 10.12 -3.21
CA ARG A 36 23.03 11.20 -2.62
C ARG A 36 24.49 10.76 -2.60
N GLY A 37 25.23 11.03 -3.67
CA GLY A 37 26.59 10.63 -3.90
C GLY A 37 26.75 9.61 -5.03
N LEU A 38 27.64 9.93 -5.95
CA LEU A 38 27.86 9.17 -7.19
C LEU A 38 28.34 7.74 -6.94
N GLU A 39 29.23 7.54 -5.97
CA GLU A 39 29.83 6.23 -5.67
C GLU A 39 28.77 5.17 -5.35
N LYS A 40 27.79 5.50 -4.48
CA LYS A 40 26.67 4.58 -4.16
C LYS A 40 25.82 4.27 -5.39
N ALA A 41 25.56 5.29 -6.23
CA ALA A 41 24.82 5.10 -7.47
C ALA A 41 25.56 4.17 -8.44
N GLN A 42 26.88 4.35 -8.60
CA GLN A 42 27.72 3.50 -9.44
C GLN A 42 27.78 2.06 -8.93
N GLN A 43 27.89 1.87 -7.62
CA GLN A 43 27.87 0.53 -7.01
C GLN A 43 26.56 -0.19 -7.31
N LYS A 44 25.41 0.49 -7.08
CA LYS A 44 24.07 -0.07 -7.36
C LYS A 44 23.87 -0.32 -8.86
N ALA A 45 24.36 0.57 -9.71
CA ALA A 45 24.31 0.40 -11.15
C ALA A 45 25.08 -0.85 -11.60
N ALA A 46 26.30 -1.07 -11.06
CA ALA A 46 27.09 -2.25 -11.35
C ALA A 46 26.43 -3.54 -10.85
N GLU A 47 25.84 -3.53 -9.64
CA GLU A 47 25.13 -4.66 -9.04
C GLU A 47 23.94 -5.13 -9.88
N HIS A 48 23.19 -4.19 -10.48
CA HIS A 48 21.97 -4.49 -11.22
C HIS A 48 22.12 -4.39 -12.75
N GLY A 49 23.30 -4.03 -13.27
CA GLY A 49 23.53 -3.86 -14.70
C GLY A 49 22.86 -2.61 -15.29
N ILE A 50 22.71 -1.53 -14.50
CA ILE A 50 22.09 -0.28 -14.94
C ILE A 50 23.12 0.58 -15.67
N PRO A 51 22.85 1.06 -16.90
CA PRO A 51 23.84 1.74 -17.74
C PRO A 51 24.37 3.07 -17.18
N LYS A 52 23.49 3.86 -16.52
CA LYS A 52 23.80 5.23 -16.07
C LYS A 52 23.65 5.38 -14.57
N ALA A 53 24.56 6.14 -13.93
CA ALA A 53 24.52 6.49 -12.52
C ALA A 53 24.70 8.00 -12.33
N TYR A 54 23.87 8.61 -11.48
CA TYR A 54 23.86 10.05 -11.21
C TYR A 54 24.09 10.34 -9.73
N ALA A 55 24.76 11.48 -9.46
CA ALA A 55 25.06 11.93 -8.10
C ALA A 55 23.83 12.53 -7.38
N SER A 56 22.79 12.90 -8.14
CA SER A 56 21.54 13.43 -7.60
C SER A 56 20.33 13.02 -8.44
N GLY A 57 19.15 13.00 -7.79
CA GLY A 57 17.89 12.74 -8.49
C GLY A 57 17.54 13.84 -9.50
N MET A 58 17.96 15.09 -9.27
CA MET A 58 17.70 16.20 -10.21
C MET A 58 18.50 16.04 -11.51
N GLU A 59 19.76 15.60 -11.43
CA GLU A 59 20.54 15.29 -12.63
C GLU A 59 19.91 14.15 -13.43
N LEU A 60 19.42 13.10 -12.75
CA LEU A 60 18.72 12.00 -13.42
C LEU A 60 17.42 12.47 -14.08
N ILE A 61 16.63 13.32 -13.42
CA ILE A 61 15.39 13.89 -13.98
C ILE A 61 15.67 14.72 -15.26
N ALA A 62 16.83 15.38 -15.33
CA ALA A 62 17.22 16.18 -16.48
C ALA A 62 17.65 15.34 -17.71
N ASP A 63 17.89 14.03 -17.56
CA ASP A 63 18.27 13.15 -18.66
C ASP A 63 17.08 12.97 -19.63
N PRO A 64 17.22 13.40 -20.92
CA PRO A 64 16.16 13.28 -21.92
C PRO A 64 15.85 11.83 -22.30
N ASP A 65 16.76 10.90 -22.00
CA ASP A 65 16.59 9.48 -22.31
C ASP A 65 15.72 8.71 -21.31
N ILE A 66 15.14 9.38 -20.31
CA ILE A 66 14.27 8.78 -19.30
C ILE A 66 12.81 9.16 -19.58
N ASP A 67 11.93 8.16 -19.61
CA ASP A 67 10.50 8.33 -19.85
C ASP A 67 9.71 8.37 -18.53
N ILE A 68 10.13 7.56 -17.54
CA ILE A 68 9.44 7.39 -16.25
C ILE A 68 10.44 7.56 -15.10
N ILE A 69 10.06 8.28 -14.06
CA ILE A 69 10.78 8.33 -12.80
C ILE A 69 10.13 7.37 -11.80
N LEU A 70 10.93 6.40 -11.32
CA LEU A 70 10.60 5.57 -10.15
C LEU A 70 11.23 6.21 -8.92
N ASN A 71 10.38 6.79 -8.07
CA ASN A 71 10.82 7.47 -6.85
C ASN A 71 10.70 6.54 -5.64
N LEU A 72 11.84 6.07 -5.15
CA LEU A 72 11.99 5.20 -3.98
C LEU A 72 12.72 5.90 -2.82
N THR A 73 12.65 7.22 -2.77
CA THR A 73 13.28 8.02 -1.72
C THR A 73 12.52 7.92 -0.39
N THR A 74 12.89 8.72 0.59
CA THR A 74 12.11 8.82 1.84
C THR A 74 10.84 9.64 1.61
N PRO A 75 9.78 9.42 2.41
CA PRO A 75 8.51 10.14 2.28
C PRO A 75 8.63 11.66 2.15
N GLN A 76 9.55 12.26 2.92
CA GLN A 76 9.78 13.71 2.92
C GLN A 76 10.29 14.24 1.57
N ALA A 77 10.95 13.40 0.77
CA ALA A 77 11.50 13.78 -0.53
C ALA A 77 10.58 13.43 -1.71
N HIS A 78 9.49 12.69 -1.48
CA HIS A 78 8.59 12.25 -2.56
C HIS A 78 8.05 13.42 -3.36
N TYR A 79 7.49 14.42 -2.67
CA TYR A 79 6.88 15.57 -3.31
C TYR A 79 7.85 16.33 -4.21
N GLU A 80 9.04 16.64 -3.72
CA GLU A 80 10.04 17.43 -4.46
C GLU A 80 10.44 16.75 -5.78
N TYR A 81 10.80 15.45 -5.71
CA TYR A 81 11.21 14.70 -6.91
C TYR A 81 10.06 14.42 -7.86
N ASN A 82 8.87 14.10 -7.34
CA ASN A 82 7.69 13.87 -8.16
C ASN A 82 7.29 15.15 -8.90
N LEU A 83 7.31 16.30 -8.23
CA LEU A 83 7.02 17.61 -8.82
C LEU A 83 8.03 17.98 -9.91
N ALA A 84 9.33 17.78 -9.64
CA ALA A 84 10.39 18.05 -10.61
C ALA A 84 10.26 17.15 -11.85
N ALA A 85 9.96 15.86 -11.67
CA ALA A 85 9.77 14.90 -12.75
C ALA A 85 8.57 15.29 -13.64
N LEU A 86 7.43 15.62 -13.06
CA LEU A 86 6.25 16.07 -13.80
C LEU A 86 6.52 17.40 -14.55
N LYS A 87 7.22 18.34 -13.92
CA LYS A 87 7.63 19.59 -14.58
C LYS A 87 8.54 19.33 -15.79
N ALA A 88 9.41 18.33 -15.68
CA ALA A 88 10.29 17.90 -16.78
C ALA A 88 9.59 17.06 -17.86
N GLY A 89 8.28 16.83 -17.75
CA GLY A 89 7.50 16.09 -18.74
C GLY A 89 7.65 14.57 -18.65
N LYS A 90 8.01 14.04 -17.47
CA LYS A 90 8.19 12.61 -17.25
C LYS A 90 7.02 12.04 -16.46
N HIS A 91 6.61 10.80 -16.79
CA HIS A 91 5.68 10.04 -15.96
C HIS A 91 6.33 9.69 -14.63
N VAL A 92 5.52 9.44 -13.60
CA VAL A 92 6.02 9.16 -12.25
C VAL A 92 5.37 7.91 -11.69
N TYR A 93 6.17 7.06 -11.08
CA TYR A 93 5.71 6.06 -10.12
C TYR A 93 6.48 6.24 -8.82
N THR A 94 5.79 6.42 -7.70
CA THR A 94 6.42 6.73 -6.42
C THR A 94 6.08 5.71 -5.35
N GLU A 95 7.00 5.49 -4.40
CA GLU A 95 6.67 4.78 -3.17
C GLU A 95 5.66 5.56 -2.33
N LYS A 96 5.01 4.84 -1.42
CA LYS A 96 4.04 5.41 -0.46
C LYS A 96 4.76 6.22 0.64
N PRO A 97 4.11 7.25 1.16
CA PRO A 97 2.88 7.90 0.68
C PRO A 97 3.13 8.74 -0.57
N LEU A 98 2.07 9.09 -1.31
CA LEU A 98 2.15 9.96 -2.50
C LEU A 98 2.87 11.28 -2.20
N ALA A 99 2.58 11.86 -1.05
CA ALA A 99 3.19 13.05 -0.48
C ALA A 99 2.98 13.05 1.04
N MET A 100 3.57 14.04 1.74
CA MET A 100 3.42 14.20 3.18
C MET A 100 2.11 14.86 3.60
N THR A 101 1.48 15.63 2.71
CA THR A 101 0.19 16.30 2.94
C THR A 101 -0.75 16.13 1.76
N PHE A 102 -2.05 16.24 2.03
CA PHE A 102 -3.09 16.23 1.02
C PHE A 102 -2.88 17.30 -0.06
N GLU A 103 -2.52 18.53 0.33
CA GLU A 103 -2.30 19.64 -0.60
C GLU A 103 -1.17 19.34 -1.58
N GLN A 104 -0.06 18.79 -1.09
CA GLN A 104 1.05 18.36 -1.94
C GLN A 104 0.61 17.26 -2.92
N GLY A 105 -0.10 16.24 -2.43
CA GLY A 105 -0.64 15.16 -3.26
C GLY A 105 -1.59 15.69 -4.34
N ARG A 106 -2.47 16.63 -3.97
CA ARG A 106 -3.42 17.27 -4.89
C ARG A 106 -2.71 18.07 -5.98
N GLU A 107 -1.65 18.81 -5.64
CA GLU A 107 -0.83 19.53 -6.62
C GLU A 107 -0.19 18.58 -7.64
N LEU A 108 0.39 17.47 -7.18
CA LEU A 108 1.01 16.46 -8.04
C LEU A 108 0.00 15.87 -9.04
N VAL A 109 -1.16 15.42 -8.54
CA VAL A 109 -2.20 14.82 -9.39
C VAL A 109 -2.76 15.84 -10.38
N SER A 110 -2.96 17.09 -9.94
CA SER A 110 -3.44 18.19 -10.81
C SER A 110 -2.43 18.51 -11.91
N LEU A 111 -1.15 18.63 -11.57
CA LEU A 111 -0.09 18.90 -12.54
C LEU A 111 0.09 17.75 -13.55
N ALA A 112 0.03 16.50 -13.08
CA ALA A 112 0.10 15.34 -13.97
C ALA A 112 -1.04 15.38 -15.00
N LYS A 113 -2.27 15.65 -14.56
CA LYS A 113 -3.44 15.81 -15.43
C LYS A 113 -3.30 16.95 -16.42
N GLU A 114 -2.85 18.12 -15.96
CA GLU A 114 -2.62 19.31 -16.82
C GLU A 114 -1.63 19.01 -17.94
N LYS A 115 -0.57 18.27 -17.63
CA LYS A 115 0.48 17.93 -18.61
C LYS A 115 0.20 16.67 -19.44
N GLY A 116 -0.92 15.99 -19.22
CA GLY A 116 -1.22 14.71 -19.88
C GLY A 116 -0.26 13.58 -19.48
N LEU A 117 0.30 13.65 -18.27
CA LEU A 117 1.20 12.66 -17.72
C LEU A 117 0.46 11.72 -16.77
N LEU A 118 0.99 10.51 -16.59
CA LEU A 118 0.52 9.60 -15.56
C LEU A 118 1.38 9.72 -14.32
N ILE A 119 0.73 9.70 -13.17
CA ILE A 119 1.35 9.49 -11.87
C ILE A 119 0.70 8.27 -11.22
N GLY A 120 1.52 7.30 -10.83
CA GLY A 120 1.15 6.13 -10.06
C GLY A 120 1.84 6.14 -8.70
N CYS A 121 1.26 5.47 -7.72
CA CYS A 121 1.81 5.39 -6.37
C CYS A 121 1.61 3.99 -5.77
N ALA A 122 2.64 3.48 -5.11
CA ALA A 122 2.54 2.33 -4.22
C ALA A 122 1.59 2.67 -3.03
N PRO A 123 1.06 1.67 -2.31
CA PRO A 123 1.38 0.27 -2.45
C PRO A 123 0.63 -0.38 -3.60
N ASP A 124 1.32 -1.19 -4.37
CA ASP A 124 0.75 -2.00 -5.45
C ASP A 124 0.36 -3.42 -5.01
N THR A 125 0.34 -3.65 -3.70
CA THR A 125 0.03 -4.95 -3.07
C THR A 125 -1.34 -5.48 -3.45
N PHE A 126 -2.30 -4.59 -3.72
CA PHE A 126 -3.65 -4.98 -4.15
C PHE A 126 -3.68 -5.62 -5.55
N LEU A 127 -2.61 -5.49 -6.35
CA LEU A 127 -2.41 -6.20 -7.61
C LEU A 127 -1.84 -7.60 -7.41
N GLY A 128 -1.51 -7.97 -6.18
CA GLY A 128 -1.12 -9.33 -5.82
C GLY A 128 -2.29 -10.31 -5.86
N GLY A 129 -1.98 -11.59 -6.10
CA GLY A 129 -2.95 -12.62 -6.42
C GLY A 129 -4.09 -12.78 -5.42
N ARG A 130 -3.83 -12.64 -4.11
CA ARG A 130 -4.87 -12.76 -3.08
C ARG A 130 -5.96 -11.68 -3.24
N LEU A 131 -5.57 -10.41 -3.33
CA LEU A 131 -6.54 -9.31 -3.44
C LEU A 131 -7.24 -9.32 -4.80
N GLN A 132 -6.57 -9.75 -5.87
CA GLN A 132 -7.19 -9.97 -7.17
C GLN A 132 -8.24 -11.09 -7.12
N ASN A 133 -7.95 -12.21 -6.46
CA ASN A 133 -8.91 -13.30 -6.24
C ASN A 133 -10.13 -12.80 -5.43
N ILE A 134 -9.92 -12.05 -4.34
CA ILE A 134 -11.03 -11.47 -3.56
C ILE A 134 -11.86 -10.52 -4.43
N ARG A 135 -11.21 -9.71 -5.25
CA ARG A 135 -11.90 -8.82 -6.17
C ARG A 135 -12.77 -9.58 -7.17
N GLU A 136 -12.30 -10.69 -7.72
CA GLU A 136 -13.09 -11.57 -8.58
C GLU A 136 -14.30 -12.17 -7.86
N LEU A 137 -14.15 -12.56 -6.59
CA LEU A 137 -15.26 -13.06 -5.78
C LEU A 137 -16.34 -11.99 -5.58
N ILE A 138 -15.94 -10.72 -5.41
CA ILE A 138 -16.86 -9.58 -5.30
C ILE A 138 -17.56 -9.33 -6.65
N ASP A 139 -16.78 -9.16 -7.71
CA ASP A 139 -17.27 -8.79 -9.05
C ASP A 139 -18.16 -9.89 -9.68
N SER A 140 -17.87 -11.15 -9.39
CA SER A 140 -18.71 -12.29 -9.82
C SER A 140 -20.01 -12.46 -9.01
N GLY A 141 -20.20 -11.66 -7.95
CA GLY A 141 -21.36 -11.73 -7.07
C GLY A 141 -21.38 -12.91 -6.10
N ARG A 142 -20.30 -13.68 -6.00
CA ARG A 142 -20.18 -14.83 -5.08
C ARG A 142 -20.33 -14.46 -3.60
N LEU A 143 -20.02 -13.21 -3.25
CA LEU A 143 -20.24 -12.67 -1.90
C LEU A 143 -21.59 -11.99 -1.73
N GLY A 144 -22.37 -11.86 -2.81
CA GLY A 144 -23.58 -11.04 -2.80
C GLY A 144 -23.25 -9.54 -2.63
N ARG A 145 -24.15 -8.77 -2.02
CA ARG A 145 -23.91 -7.36 -1.71
C ARG A 145 -22.95 -7.26 -0.52
N ILE A 146 -21.85 -6.52 -0.65
CA ILE A 146 -20.95 -6.29 0.46
C ILE A 146 -21.62 -5.35 1.48
N THR A 147 -21.62 -5.76 2.73
CA THR A 147 -22.24 -5.04 3.85
C THR A 147 -21.20 -4.39 4.76
N GLY A 148 -20.00 -4.95 4.84
CA GLY A 148 -18.96 -4.43 5.69
C GLY A 148 -17.72 -5.30 5.74
N GLY A 149 -16.94 -5.10 6.80
CA GLY A 149 -15.70 -5.84 7.03
C GLY A 149 -14.91 -5.31 8.20
N GLY A 150 -13.69 -5.82 8.33
CA GLY A 150 -12.69 -5.32 9.25
C GLY A 150 -11.29 -5.47 8.68
N ALA A 151 -10.39 -4.60 9.09
CA ALA A 151 -8.99 -4.62 8.69
C ALA A 151 -8.11 -4.21 9.88
N TRP A 152 -7.11 -5.02 10.19
CA TRP A 152 -6.32 -4.87 11.42
C TRP A 152 -4.83 -4.96 11.13
N PHE A 153 -4.15 -3.83 11.26
CA PHE A 153 -2.71 -3.80 11.42
C PHE A 153 -2.39 -3.54 12.89
N VAL A 154 -2.07 -4.56 13.62
CA VAL A 154 -1.77 -4.48 15.05
C VAL A 154 -0.47 -5.19 15.39
N GLY A 155 0.35 -4.56 16.22
CA GLY A 155 1.64 -5.05 16.69
C GLY A 155 2.23 -4.13 17.74
N HIS A 156 3.43 -4.44 18.23
CA HIS A 156 4.05 -3.67 19.32
C HIS A 156 5.21 -2.79 18.85
N GLY A 157 5.07 -2.15 17.66
CA GLY A 157 6.01 -1.18 17.12
C GLY A 157 7.28 -1.76 16.51
N HIS A 158 8.10 -0.86 15.99
CA HIS A 158 9.31 -1.21 15.23
C HIS A 158 10.59 -1.17 16.05
N GLU A 159 10.57 -0.72 17.30
CA GLU A 159 11.74 -0.63 18.17
C GLU A 159 12.39 -1.99 18.49
N PHE A 160 11.68 -3.10 18.25
CA PHE A 160 12.18 -4.45 18.49
C PHE A 160 13.10 -4.97 17.39
N HIS A 161 12.97 -4.47 16.16
CA HIS A 161 13.67 -5.04 15.01
C HIS A 161 14.27 -4.01 14.05
N HIS A 162 13.80 -2.75 14.06
CA HIS A 162 14.28 -1.75 13.11
C HIS A 162 15.56 -1.05 13.64
N PRO A 163 16.63 -0.89 12.83
CA PRO A 163 17.87 -0.30 13.28
C PRO A 163 17.76 1.20 13.65
N ALA A 164 16.78 1.92 13.12
CA ALA A 164 16.50 3.34 13.38
C ALA A 164 15.02 3.58 13.67
N PRO A 165 14.50 3.11 14.81
CA PRO A 165 13.05 3.09 15.08
C PRO A 165 12.44 4.47 15.38
N ALA A 166 13.24 5.47 15.73
CA ALA A 166 12.76 6.80 16.09
C ALA A 166 11.86 7.44 15.01
N PHE A 167 12.13 7.15 13.74
CA PHE A 167 11.36 7.67 12.62
C PHE A 167 9.86 7.33 12.69
N PHE A 168 9.51 6.15 13.21
CA PHE A 168 8.13 5.69 13.25
C PHE A 168 7.25 6.39 14.31
N TYR A 169 7.85 7.19 15.18
CA TYR A 169 7.16 7.87 16.27
C TYR A 169 7.13 9.40 16.11
N GLN A 170 7.59 9.90 14.95
CA GLN A 170 7.63 11.34 14.62
C GLN A 170 6.40 11.77 13.79
N PRO A 171 6.06 13.08 13.77
CA PRO A 171 4.97 13.60 12.94
C PRO A 171 5.07 13.16 11.48
N GLY A 172 3.96 12.70 10.92
CA GLY A 172 3.89 12.13 9.57
C GLY A 172 4.23 10.64 9.50
N ALA A 173 4.41 9.98 10.63
CA ALA A 173 4.60 8.54 10.73
C ALA A 173 3.51 7.90 11.61
N GLY A 174 3.84 6.94 12.46
CA GLY A 174 2.90 6.16 13.25
C GLY A 174 2.28 5.00 12.47
N PRO A 175 1.48 4.15 13.15
CA PRO A 175 0.93 2.95 12.54
C PRO A 175 0.01 3.25 11.35
N LEU A 176 -0.66 4.40 11.34
CA LEU A 176 -1.58 4.78 10.27
C LEU A 176 -0.81 5.16 8.99
N TYR A 177 0.23 6.00 9.06
CA TYR A 177 0.98 6.40 7.87
C TYR A 177 2.01 5.36 7.42
N ASP A 178 2.44 4.48 8.31
CA ASP A 178 3.35 3.38 7.94
C ASP A 178 2.61 2.28 7.19
N MET A 179 1.57 1.71 7.78
CA MET A 179 0.87 0.53 7.26
C MET A 179 -0.56 0.81 6.78
N GLY A 180 -1.17 1.90 7.23
CA GLY A 180 -2.48 2.33 6.74
C GLY A 180 -2.60 2.38 5.22
N PRO A 181 -1.59 2.89 4.47
CA PRO A 181 -1.65 2.87 3.01
C PRO A 181 -1.93 1.49 2.41
N TYR A 182 -1.38 0.40 2.96
CA TYR A 182 -1.60 -0.95 2.47
C TYR A 182 -3.06 -1.39 2.65
N TYR A 183 -3.62 -1.14 3.83
CA TYR A 183 -4.97 -1.56 4.19
C TYR A 183 -6.03 -0.68 3.54
N VAL A 184 -5.83 0.64 3.57
CA VAL A 184 -6.75 1.59 2.91
C VAL A 184 -6.77 1.34 1.41
N THR A 185 -5.61 1.24 0.75
CA THR A 185 -5.55 0.97 -0.70
C THR A 185 -6.18 -0.37 -1.07
N ALA A 186 -5.95 -1.43 -0.26
CA ALA A 186 -6.62 -2.72 -0.46
C ALA A 186 -8.15 -2.57 -0.40
N LEU A 187 -8.66 -1.91 0.63
CA LEU A 187 -10.10 -1.66 0.77
C LEU A 187 -10.66 -0.80 -0.37
N LEU A 188 -9.94 0.26 -0.78
CA LEU A 188 -10.32 1.10 -1.91
C LEU A 188 -10.39 0.30 -3.22
N SER A 189 -9.44 -0.61 -3.45
CA SER A 189 -9.43 -1.46 -4.63
C SER A 189 -10.61 -2.44 -4.65
N LEU A 190 -11.05 -2.94 -3.49
CA LEU A 190 -12.14 -3.89 -3.34
C LEU A 190 -13.53 -3.23 -3.33
N LEU A 191 -13.67 -2.08 -2.67
CA LEU A 191 -14.96 -1.48 -2.31
C LEU A 191 -15.22 -0.11 -2.97
N GLY A 192 -14.23 0.47 -3.64
CA GLY A 192 -14.32 1.81 -4.22
C GLY A 192 -14.05 2.93 -3.22
N PRO A 193 -14.50 4.17 -3.49
CA PRO A 193 -14.19 5.33 -2.66
C PRO A 193 -14.85 5.29 -1.28
N VAL A 194 -14.15 5.85 -0.28
CA VAL A 194 -14.72 6.13 1.04
C VAL A 194 -15.58 7.39 0.95
N LYS A 195 -16.77 7.32 1.53
CA LYS A 195 -17.72 8.42 1.61
C LYS A 195 -17.54 9.23 2.88
N ARG A 196 -17.30 8.55 4.02
CA ARG A 196 -17.27 9.18 5.34
C ARG A 196 -16.46 8.34 6.34
N VAL A 197 -15.84 9.02 7.30
CA VAL A 197 -15.00 8.42 8.34
C VAL A 197 -15.44 8.91 9.72
N CYS A 198 -15.41 8.02 10.73
CA CYS A 198 -15.32 8.42 12.12
C CYS A 198 -14.22 7.62 12.83
N ALA A 199 -13.50 8.24 13.77
CA ALA A 199 -12.35 7.61 14.39
C ALA A 199 -12.10 8.10 15.83
N MET A 200 -11.32 7.28 16.55
CA MET A 200 -10.70 7.62 17.84
C MET A 200 -9.22 7.22 17.77
N ALA A 201 -8.37 8.03 18.40
CA ALA A 201 -6.94 7.78 18.45
C ALA A 201 -6.38 8.09 19.84
N THR A 202 -5.29 7.41 20.18
CA THR A 202 -4.55 7.60 21.43
C THR A 202 -3.12 7.13 21.29
N LYS A 203 -2.28 7.41 22.30
CA LYS A 203 -0.94 6.85 22.44
C LYS A 203 -0.77 6.20 23.79
N ALA A 204 -0.08 5.06 23.87
CA ALA A 204 0.12 4.33 25.11
C ALA A 204 1.06 5.05 26.10
N GLY A 205 1.91 5.95 25.59
CA GLY A 205 2.84 6.71 26.43
C GLY A 205 3.59 7.79 25.65
N GLU A 206 4.24 8.70 26.37
CA GLU A 206 5.02 9.80 25.78
C GLU A 206 6.37 9.34 25.26
N THR A 207 6.82 8.15 25.63
CA THR A 207 8.11 7.58 25.21
C THR A 207 8.05 6.09 24.98
N ARG A 208 8.97 5.59 24.17
CA ARG A 208 9.27 4.17 23.95
C ARG A 208 10.75 3.90 24.24
N THR A 209 11.07 2.73 24.77
CA THR A 209 12.45 2.31 24.99
C THR A 209 12.84 1.19 24.04
N VAL A 210 13.93 1.35 23.31
CA VAL A 210 14.45 0.35 22.40
C VAL A 210 14.95 -0.87 23.20
N PRO A 211 14.38 -2.08 23.02
CA PRO A 211 14.70 -3.24 23.86
C PRO A 211 15.92 -4.02 23.39
N SER A 212 16.33 -3.85 22.12
CA SER A 212 17.36 -4.69 21.49
C SER A 212 18.19 -3.94 20.44
N GLY A 213 19.20 -4.62 19.89
CA GLY A 213 20.06 -4.08 18.84
C GLY A 213 21.03 -3.00 19.27
N PRO A 214 21.65 -2.28 18.29
CA PRO A 214 22.68 -1.27 18.57
C PRO A 214 22.19 -0.07 19.41
N SER A 215 20.89 0.25 19.32
CA SER A 215 20.26 1.36 20.04
C SER A 215 19.56 0.94 21.34
N LYS A 216 19.86 -0.26 21.87
CA LYS A 216 19.26 -0.77 23.11
C LYS A 216 19.36 0.22 24.26
N GLY A 217 18.25 0.47 24.93
CA GLY A 217 18.15 1.40 26.06
C GLY A 217 17.90 2.86 25.64
N GLN A 218 17.94 3.19 24.35
CA GLN A 218 17.57 4.51 23.87
C GLN A 218 16.08 4.76 24.16
N VAL A 219 15.78 5.94 24.70
CA VAL A 219 14.40 6.41 24.91
C VAL A 219 14.01 7.28 23.71
N LEU A 220 12.91 6.93 23.08
CA LEU A 220 12.38 7.61 21.91
C LEU A 220 11.15 8.42 22.31
N PRO A 221 11.05 9.71 21.96
CA PRO A 221 9.80 10.46 22.13
C PRO A 221 8.73 9.92 21.19
N VAL A 222 7.47 9.98 21.60
CA VAL A 222 6.29 9.57 20.82
C VAL A 222 5.43 10.80 20.57
N ASP A 223 5.52 11.33 19.36
CA ASP A 223 4.87 12.56 18.93
C ASP A 223 3.63 12.30 18.05
N VAL A 224 3.20 11.04 17.93
CA VAL A 224 2.06 10.61 17.10
C VAL A 224 1.14 9.68 17.90
N ASP A 225 -0.09 9.53 17.43
CA ASP A 225 -0.98 8.49 17.92
C ASP A 225 -0.45 7.12 17.54
N THR A 226 -0.44 6.19 18.52
CA THR A 226 0.07 4.84 18.33
C THR A 226 -1.01 3.78 18.33
N HIS A 227 -2.27 4.15 18.62
CA HIS A 227 -3.43 3.27 18.53
C HIS A 227 -4.62 4.03 17.95
N ILE A 228 -5.08 3.63 16.77
CA ILE A 228 -6.15 4.28 16.02
C ILE A 228 -7.21 3.25 15.64
N ASN A 229 -8.47 3.57 15.94
CA ASN A 229 -9.65 2.83 15.50
C ASN A 229 -10.54 3.74 14.66
N ALA A 230 -10.92 3.29 13.46
CA ALA A 230 -11.76 4.03 12.55
C ALA A 230 -12.89 3.17 12.00
N ILE A 231 -14.01 3.79 11.63
CA ILE A 231 -15.07 3.22 10.80
C ILE A 231 -15.08 3.99 9.49
N LEU A 232 -14.94 3.26 8.39
CA LEU A 232 -14.96 3.78 7.04
C LEU A 232 -16.31 3.40 6.40
N GLU A 233 -17.12 4.38 6.02
CA GLU A 233 -18.32 4.18 5.19
C GLU A 233 -17.93 4.36 3.72
N PHE A 234 -18.13 3.34 2.90
CA PHE A 234 -17.84 3.39 1.46
C PHE A 234 -19.06 3.88 0.67
N VAL A 235 -18.83 4.42 -0.52
CA VAL A 235 -19.92 4.87 -1.42
C VAL A 235 -20.86 3.72 -1.78
N CYS A 236 -20.37 2.49 -1.89
CA CYS A 236 -21.19 1.29 -2.11
C CYS A 236 -22.09 0.91 -0.90
N GLY A 237 -21.96 1.61 0.24
CA GLY A 237 -22.73 1.38 1.46
C GLY A 237 -22.09 0.41 2.45
N ALA A 238 -20.96 -0.21 2.11
CA ALA A 238 -20.23 -1.06 3.04
C ALA A 238 -19.62 -0.24 4.19
N GLN A 239 -19.57 -0.82 5.40
CA GLN A 239 -18.94 -0.22 6.57
C GLN A 239 -17.81 -1.12 7.06
N VAL A 240 -16.59 -0.57 7.14
CA VAL A 240 -15.39 -1.32 7.51
C VAL A 240 -14.73 -0.71 8.73
N THR A 241 -14.44 -1.54 9.73
CA THR A 241 -13.60 -1.15 10.87
C THR A 241 -12.13 -1.29 10.49
N LEU A 242 -11.35 -0.22 10.69
CA LEU A 242 -9.90 -0.21 10.51
C LEU A 242 -9.22 0.05 11.84
N THR A 243 -8.31 -0.84 12.24
CA THR A 243 -7.43 -0.62 13.40
C THR A 243 -5.98 -0.58 12.93
N CYS A 244 -5.26 0.49 13.29
CA CYS A 244 -3.82 0.59 13.12
C CYS A 244 -3.18 0.85 14.49
N SER A 245 -2.29 -0.05 14.93
CA SER A 245 -1.72 0.04 16.29
C SER A 245 -0.28 -0.46 16.38
N PHE A 246 0.54 0.29 17.13
CA PHE A 246 1.85 -0.12 17.64
C PHE A 246 1.82 -0.47 19.14
N ASP A 247 0.63 -0.57 19.77
CA ASP A 247 0.47 -0.78 21.21
C ASP A 247 -0.02 -2.18 21.58
N VAL A 248 -0.13 -3.08 20.61
CA VAL A 248 -0.67 -4.43 20.80
C VAL A 248 0.46 -5.44 20.86
N TRP A 249 0.62 -6.12 22.02
CA TRP A 249 1.66 -7.12 22.22
C TRP A 249 1.47 -8.36 21.36
N ASP A 250 0.23 -8.83 21.25
CA ASP A 250 -0.14 -9.99 20.43
C ASP A 250 -1.63 -9.94 20.08
N SER A 251 -2.04 -10.59 18.99
CA SER A 251 -3.42 -10.57 18.51
C SER A 251 -3.78 -11.83 17.74
N GLU A 252 -4.99 -12.33 17.97
CA GLU A 252 -5.62 -13.40 17.19
C GLU A 252 -6.53 -12.83 16.06
N LEU A 253 -6.60 -11.50 15.88
CA LEU A 253 -7.36 -10.92 14.81
C LEU A 253 -6.74 -11.24 13.44
N PRO A 254 -7.55 -11.50 12.40
CA PRO A 254 -7.05 -11.64 11.03
C PRO A 254 -6.51 -10.31 10.50
N ARG A 255 -5.89 -10.34 9.34
CA ARG A 255 -5.47 -9.10 8.65
C ARG A 255 -6.66 -8.35 8.07
N MET A 256 -7.63 -9.09 7.51
CA MET A 256 -8.83 -8.50 6.92
C MET A 256 -9.97 -9.51 6.82
N GLU A 257 -11.17 -9.03 6.98
CA GLU A 257 -12.40 -9.75 6.66
C GLU A 257 -13.30 -8.88 5.79
N ILE A 258 -13.99 -9.50 4.82
CA ILE A 258 -15.03 -8.84 4.00
C ILE A 258 -16.33 -9.61 4.16
N TYR A 259 -17.40 -8.92 4.52
CA TYR A 259 -18.71 -9.48 4.79
C TYR A 259 -19.68 -9.14 3.65
N GLY A 260 -20.20 -10.17 3.00
CA GLY A 260 -21.25 -10.08 2.02
C GLY A 260 -22.51 -10.81 2.48
N THR A 261 -23.62 -10.59 1.76
CA THR A 261 -24.90 -11.27 2.05
C THR A 261 -24.87 -12.76 1.75
N GLU A 262 -23.94 -13.21 0.90
CA GLU A 262 -23.81 -14.59 0.43
C GLU A 262 -22.48 -15.24 0.85
N GLY A 263 -21.69 -14.57 1.69
CA GLY A 263 -20.45 -15.16 2.19
C GLY A 263 -19.54 -14.16 2.89
N THR A 264 -18.51 -14.72 3.55
CA THR A 264 -17.45 -13.96 4.21
C THR A 264 -16.11 -14.44 3.69
N VAL A 265 -15.24 -13.48 3.34
CA VAL A 265 -13.83 -13.72 3.02
C VAL A 265 -12.97 -13.37 4.23
N LEU A 266 -11.94 -14.19 4.45
CA LEU A 266 -10.97 -14.04 5.53
C LEU A 266 -9.55 -14.03 4.95
N ILE A 267 -8.75 -13.04 5.35
CA ILE A 267 -7.29 -13.02 5.20
C ILE A 267 -6.70 -13.29 6.59
N ASP A 268 -6.34 -14.54 6.85
CA ASP A 268 -5.82 -15.00 8.15
C ASP A 268 -4.29 -15.17 8.13
N GLU A 269 -3.60 -14.28 7.41
CA GLU A 269 -2.14 -14.33 7.36
C GLU A 269 -1.53 -13.81 8.65
N LYS A 270 -0.88 -14.71 9.39
CA LYS A 270 -0.25 -14.40 10.68
C LYS A 270 1.27 -14.17 10.57
N ASP A 271 1.87 -14.41 9.39
CA ASP A 271 3.29 -14.14 9.19
C ASP A 271 3.59 -12.65 9.48
N PRO A 272 4.45 -12.35 10.48
CA PRO A 272 4.74 -10.97 10.88
C PRO A 272 5.61 -10.23 9.87
N ILE A 273 6.23 -10.93 8.92
CA ILE A 273 7.17 -10.34 7.95
C ILE A 273 6.45 -9.95 6.67
N SER A 274 5.77 -10.89 6.03
CA SER A 274 5.12 -10.69 4.72
C SER A 274 3.61 -10.49 4.81
N GLY A 275 2.96 -11.09 5.81
CA GLY A 275 1.50 -11.00 5.99
C GLY A 275 0.92 -9.59 6.07
N PRO A 276 1.57 -8.63 6.76
CA PRO A 276 1.05 -7.26 6.83
C PRO A 276 0.91 -6.57 5.47
N ASN A 277 1.69 -6.94 4.48
CA ASN A 277 1.70 -6.30 3.17
C ASN A 277 0.57 -6.76 2.24
N LEU A 278 -0.14 -7.84 2.54
CA LEU A 278 -1.33 -8.33 1.83
C LEU A 278 -1.12 -8.73 0.35
N PHE A 279 0.10 -9.03 -0.11
CA PHE A 279 0.35 -9.33 -1.52
C PHE A 279 -0.29 -10.63 -2.00
N GLY A 280 0.07 -11.72 -1.38
CA GLY A 280 -0.30 -13.05 -1.83
C GLY A 280 -0.84 -13.92 -0.71
N GLY A 281 -1.00 -15.21 -1.01
CA GLY A 281 -1.48 -16.23 -0.10
C GLY A 281 -2.89 -16.70 -0.40
N ASP A 282 -3.39 -17.58 0.45
CA ASP A 282 -4.69 -18.18 0.27
C ASP A 282 -5.82 -17.20 0.57
N THR A 283 -6.90 -17.31 -0.18
CA THR A 283 -8.18 -16.68 0.11
C THR A 283 -9.07 -17.71 0.80
N LEU A 284 -9.54 -17.39 2.00
CA LEU A 284 -10.45 -18.23 2.74
C LEU A 284 -11.86 -17.66 2.62
N MET A 285 -12.86 -18.53 2.34
CA MET A 285 -14.25 -18.06 2.17
C MET A 285 -15.22 -19.06 2.81
N ARG A 286 -16.25 -18.54 3.47
CA ARG A 286 -17.45 -19.29 3.88
C ARG A 286 -18.71 -18.74 3.24
N THR A 287 -19.55 -19.64 2.81
CA THR A 287 -20.89 -19.40 2.28
C THR A 287 -21.95 -19.76 3.32
N PRO A 288 -23.23 -19.39 3.13
CA PRO A 288 -24.30 -19.64 4.08
C PRO A 288 -24.47 -21.13 4.45
N ASP A 289 -24.28 -22.04 3.49
CA ASP A 289 -24.33 -23.51 3.70
C ASP A 289 -23.17 -24.05 4.55
N GLN A 290 -22.09 -23.29 4.64
CA GLN A 290 -20.91 -23.60 5.46
C GLN A 290 -20.90 -22.83 6.79
N TYR A 291 -21.99 -22.14 7.11
CA TYR A 291 -22.09 -21.34 8.33
C TYR A 291 -22.01 -22.22 9.57
N ARG A 292 -21.05 -21.93 10.46
CA ARG A 292 -20.73 -22.74 11.65
C ARG A 292 -21.90 -22.96 12.62
N TRP A 293 -22.86 -22.10 12.60
CA TRP A 293 -24.02 -22.10 13.48
C TRP A 293 -25.32 -22.50 12.77
N ALA A 294 -25.24 -22.98 11.51
CA ALA A 294 -26.39 -23.41 10.75
C ALA A 294 -27.08 -24.65 11.34
N ASP A 295 -26.30 -25.46 12.09
CA ASP A 295 -26.84 -26.62 12.78
C ASP A 295 -27.46 -26.21 14.11
N SER A 296 -28.73 -26.52 14.31
CA SER A 296 -29.47 -26.26 15.56
C SER A 296 -28.86 -26.96 16.78
N GLU A 297 -28.12 -28.03 16.58
CA GLU A 297 -27.44 -28.79 17.63
C GLU A 297 -26.08 -28.18 18.05
N ARG A 298 -25.59 -27.15 17.29
CA ARG A 298 -24.32 -26.46 17.57
C ARG A 298 -23.15 -27.42 17.83
N ARG A 299 -22.94 -28.39 16.96
CA ARG A 299 -21.92 -29.42 17.11
C ARG A 299 -20.51 -28.81 17.14
N PRO A 300 -19.64 -29.22 18.09
CA PRO A 300 -18.26 -28.73 18.24
C PRO A 300 -17.42 -28.83 16.95
N GLU A 301 -17.62 -29.91 16.17
CA GLU A 301 -16.95 -30.15 14.91
C GLU A 301 -17.24 -29.08 13.85
N ASN A 302 -18.46 -28.51 13.84
CA ASN A 302 -18.81 -27.43 12.92
C ASN A 302 -18.18 -26.11 13.34
N VAL A 303 -18.08 -25.86 14.65
CA VAL A 303 -17.46 -24.62 15.19
C VAL A 303 -15.97 -24.57 14.88
N ASN A 304 -15.30 -25.71 14.97
CA ASN A 304 -13.85 -25.82 14.76
C ASN A 304 -13.47 -26.19 13.32
N ALA A 305 -14.44 -26.31 12.40
CA ALA A 305 -14.14 -26.64 11.02
C ALA A 305 -13.21 -25.59 10.40
N PRO A 306 -12.15 -26.00 9.67
CA PRO A 306 -11.25 -25.06 9.01
C PRO A 306 -12.00 -24.22 7.96
N TRP A 307 -11.51 -23.04 7.70
CA TRP A 307 -12.03 -22.22 6.62
C TRP A 307 -11.71 -22.86 5.27
N PRO A 308 -12.71 -22.99 4.37
CA PRO A 308 -12.46 -23.46 3.01
C PRO A 308 -11.54 -22.52 2.25
N VAL A 309 -10.56 -23.10 1.55
CA VAL A 309 -9.65 -22.38 0.67
C VAL A 309 -10.32 -22.17 -0.69
N VAL A 310 -10.32 -20.95 -1.18
CA VAL A 310 -10.71 -20.65 -2.57
C VAL A 310 -9.45 -20.75 -3.43
N PRO A 311 -9.45 -21.60 -4.47
CA PRO A 311 -8.31 -21.68 -5.39
C PRO A 311 -7.95 -20.32 -5.97
N ASN A 312 -6.66 -20.03 -5.99
CA ASN A 312 -6.11 -18.79 -6.54
C ASN A 312 -5.12 -19.13 -7.64
N SER A 313 -5.45 -18.75 -8.87
CA SER A 313 -4.63 -19.00 -10.06
C SER A 313 -3.82 -17.78 -10.52
N HIS A 314 -3.89 -16.67 -9.81
CA HIS A 314 -3.13 -15.48 -10.18
C HIS A 314 -1.62 -15.70 -10.05
N PRO A 315 -0.83 -15.27 -11.04
CA PRO A 315 0.61 -15.53 -11.06
C PRO A 315 1.37 -14.77 -9.97
N TYR A 316 0.84 -13.65 -9.47
CA TYR A 316 1.51 -12.76 -8.51
C TYR A 316 1.07 -13.07 -7.08
N ASN A 317 1.18 -14.34 -6.65
CA ASN A 317 0.67 -14.82 -5.38
C ASN A 317 1.74 -15.13 -4.31
N SER A 318 2.99 -14.69 -4.51
CA SER A 318 4.04 -14.87 -3.50
C SER A 318 3.79 -14.01 -2.26
N VAL A 319 3.97 -14.61 -1.09
CA VAL A 319 3.90 -13.95 0.23
C VAL A 319 5.29 -13.54 0.73
N SER A 320 6.35 -14.04 0.14
CA SER A 320 7.73 -13.76 0.56
C SER A 320 8.07 -12.28 0.45
N HIS A 321 8.73 -11.73 1.47
CA HIS A 321 9.22 -10.36 1.42
C HIS A 321 10.24 -10.13 0.29
N ALA A 322 11.02 -11.13 -0.06
CA ALA A 322 12.04 -11.06 -1.12
C ALA A 322 11.47 -11.32 -2.52
N GLU A 323 10.37 -12.06 -2.64
CA GLU A 323 9.82 -12.54 -3.92
C GLU A 323 8.45 -11.93 -4.26
N ASN A 324 7.96 -10.98 -3.45
CA ASN A 324 6.69 -10.31 -3.73
C ASN A 324 6.76 -9.55 -5.06
N PRO A 325 5.61 -9.34 -5.75
CA PRO A 325 5.57 -8.71 -7.08
C PRO A 325 5.65 -7.17 -7.04
N ARG A 326 6.25 -6.56 -6.03
CA ARG A 326 6.40 -5.11 -5.91
C ARG A 326 7.03 -4.51 -7.17
N GLY A 327 6.47 -3.42 -7.66
CA GLY A 327 6.80 -2.82 -8.96
C GLY A 327 5.81 -3.17 -10.07
N ILE A 328 4.87 -4.11 -9.81
CA ILE A 328 3.81 -4.46 -10.75
C ILE A 328 2.93 -3.25 -11.11
N GLY A 329 2.75 -2.32 -10.17
CA GLY A 329 2.00 -1.07 -10.41
C GLY A 329 2.70 -0.13 -11.39
N LEU A 330 4.04 -0.10 -11.42
CA LEU A 330 4.79 0.63 -12.43
C LEU A 330 4.63 -0.03 -13.80
N VAL A 331 4.66 -1.36 -13.87
CA VAL A 331 4.44 -2.10 -15.13
C VAL A 331 3.02 -1.85 -15.64
N ASP A 332 2.02 -1.86 -14.76
CA ASP A 332 0.63 -1.50 -15.12
C ASP A 332 0.51 -0.05 -15.63
N LEU A 333 1.30 0.88 -15.09
CA LEU A 333 1.34 2.27 -15.59
C LEU A 333 1.84 2.31 -17.04
N VAL A 334 2.80 1.46 -17.42
CA VAL A 334 3.28 1.37 -18.81
C VAL A 334 2.19 0.81 -19.73
N TYR A 335 1.52 -0.25 -19.35
CA TYR A 335 0.37 -0.76 -20.11
C TYR A 335 -0.77 0.26 -20.18
N ALA A 336 -1.01 1.00 -19.10
CA ALA A 336 -2.00 2.06 -19.08
C ALA A 336 -1.71 3.18 -20.10
N LEU A 337 -0.43 3.54 -20.27
CA LEU A 337 -0.01 4.51 -21.30
C LEU A 337 -0.31 4.01 -22.72
N GLU A 338 -0.02 2.74 -23.01
CA GLU A 338 -0.26 2.17 -24.34
C GLU A 338 -1.75 2.01 -24.67
N GLU A 339 -2.53 1.63 -23.65
CA GLU A 339 -3.97 1.41 -23.79
C GLU A 339 -4.80 2.70 -23.68
N GLY A 340 -4.17 3.83 -23.32
CA GLY A 340 -4.85 5.10 -23.13
C GLY A 340 -5.82 5.12 -21.94
N ARG A 341 -5.53 4.31 -20.91
CA ARG A 341 -6.32 4.24 -19.66
C ARG A 341 -5.56 4.82 -18.47
N LYS A 342 -6.21 4.90 -17.32
CA LYS A 342 -5.54 5.18 -16.05
C LYS A 342 -4.81 3.94 -15.54
N PRO A 343 -3.65 4.12 -14.85
CA PRO A 343 -3.02 3.00 -14.14
C PRO A 343 -3.90 2.56 -12.96
N ARG A 344 -3.85 1.27 -12.64
CA ARG A 344 -4.63 0.74 -11.52
C ARG A 344 -4.18 1.33 -10.17
N ALA A 345 -2.86 1.43 -9.96
CA ALA A 345 -2.29 2.15 -8.82
C ALA A 345 -2.16 3.65 -9.15
N SER A 346 -3.30 4.31 -9.41
CA SER A 346 -3.34 5.70 -9.88
C SER A 346 -3.03 6.71 -8.78
N GLY A 347 -2.53 7.88 -9.21
CA GLY A 347 -2.34 9.01 -8.30
C GLY A 347 -3.64 9.49 -7.67
N GLU A 348 -4.78 9.40 -8.37
CA GLU A 348 -6.08 9.76 -7.81
C GLU A 348 -6.49 8.84 -6.67
N MET A 349 -6.29 7.51 -6.81
CA MET A 349 -6.57 6.56 -5.72
C MET A 349 -5.62 6.78 -4.55
N ALA A 350 -4.35 7.05 -4.81
CA ALA A 350 -3.36 7.36 -3.78
C ALA A 350 -3.67 8.67 -3.05
N LEU A 351 -4.13 9.71 -3.77
CA LEU A 351 -4.58 10.97 -3.19
C LEU A 351 -5.79 10.76 -2.28
N HIS A 352 -6.77 9.96 -2.74
CA HIS A 352 -7.93 9.62 -1.93
C HIS A 352 -7.54 8.81 -0.69
N SER A 353 -6.60 7.85 -0.80
CA SER A 353 -6.05 7.11 0.33
C SER A 353 -5.38 8.05 1.36
N LEU A 354 -4.61 9.02 0.89
CA LEU A 354 -3.97 10.03 1.75
C LEU A 354 -5.01 10.89 2.47
N GLU A 355 -6.02 11.38 1.75
CA GLU A 355 -7.12 12.17 2.34
C GLU A 355 -7.93 11.37 3.36
N VAL A 356 -8.21 10.09 3.09
CA VAL A 356 -8.89 9.19 4.05
C VAL A 356 -8.08 9.08 5.34
N MET A 357 -6.76 8.93 5.27
CA MET A 357 -5.91 8.87 6.47
C MET A 357 -5.89 10.20 7.22
N GLU A 358 -5.85 11.34 6.54
CA GLU A 358 -5.99 12.65 7.19
C GLU A 358 -7.38 12.81 7.82
N CYS A 359 -8.45 12.38 7.14
CA CYS A 359 -9.80 12.34 7.69
C CYS A 359 -9.92 11.48 8.95
N ILE A 360 -9.20 10.34 9.02
CA ILE A 360 -9.15 9.50 10.23
C ILE A 360 -8.59 10.29 11.40
N LEU A 361 -7.42 10.93 11.23
CA LEU A 361 -6.81 11.71 12.32
C LEU A 361 -7.63 12.94 12.68
N LYS A 362 -8.15 13.67 11.68
CA LYS A 362 -9.03 14.81 11.91
C LYS A 362 -10.27 14.40 12.71
N SER A 363 -10.93 13.31 12.30
CA SER A 363 -12.10 12.79 13.00
C SER A 363 -11.78 12.43 14.45
N ALA A 364 -10.65 11.78 14.69
CA ALA A 364 -10.22 11.40 16.03
C ALA A 364 -9.93 12.60 16.94
N HIS A 365 -9.26 13.62 16.44
CA HIS A 365 -8.83 14.77 17.22
C HIS A 365 -9.93 15.82 17.41
N GLU A 366 -10.78 16.03 16.38
CA GLU A 366 -11.86 17.02 16.43
C GLU A 366 -13.20 16.42 16.89
N HIS A 367 -13.29 15.09 17.05
CA HIS A 367 -14.51 14.36 17.45
C HIS A 367 -15.70 14.58 16.51
N VAL A 368 -15.43 14.59 15.20
CA VAL A 368 -16.41 14.82 14.13
C VAL A 368 -16.37 13.70 13.09
N PHE A 369 -17.46 13.54 12.34
CA PHE A 369 -17.38 12.80 11.06
C PHE A 369 -16.60 13.64 10.06
N CYS A 370 -15.73 12.98 9.28
CA CYS A 370 -14.99 13.60 8.19
C CYS A 370 -15.38 12.95 6.85
N GLU A 371 -15.65 13.77 5.84
CA GLU A 371 -15.99 13.32 4.49
C GLU A 371 -14.84 13.70 3.55
N PRO A 372 -14.14 12.72 2.93
CA PRO A 372 -13.18 13.02 1.89
C PRO A 372 -13.81 13.79 0.74
N THR A 373 -13.08 14.74 0.20
CA THR A 373 -13.52 15.60 -0.93
C THR A 373 -13.14 15.02 -2.28
N THR A 374 -12.15 14.13 -2.31
CA THR A 374 -11.70 13.45 -3.51
C THR A 374 -12.51 12.19 -3.79
N THR A 375 -12.40 11.73 -5.01
CA THR A 375 -12.90 10.44 -5.47
C THR A 375 -11.99 9.91 -6.57
N PHE A 376 -12.15 8.65 -6.92
CA PHE A 376 -11.42 8.00 -8.00
C PHE A 376 -12.30 6.96 -8.69
N GLU A 377 -11.91 6.57 -9.89
CA GLU A 377 -12.50 5.44 -10.58
C GLU A 377 -11.89 4.15 -10.04
N GLN A 378 -12.70 3.27 -9.47
CA GLN A 378 -12.24 1.99 -8.94
C GLN A 378 -11.55 1.18 -10.06
N PRO A 379 -10.29 0.73 -9.86
CA PRO A 379 -9.57 0.02 -10.89
C PRO A 379 -10.25 -1.32 -11.22
N LYS A 380 -10.22 -1.70 -12.51
CA LYS A 380 -10.62 -3.05 -12.94
C LYS A 380 -9.62 -4.08 -12.40
N PRO A 381 -10.02 -5.34 -12.24
CA PRO A 381 -9.08 -6.43 -11.96
C PRO A 381 -7.90 -6.45 -12.93
N LEU A 382 -6.80 -7.09 -12.52
CA LEU A 382 -5.64 -7.28 -13.38
C LEU A 382 -5.99 -8.27 -14.49
N ASP A 383 -5.80 -7.88 -15.74
CA ASP A 383 -6.21 -8.63 -16.95
C ASP A 383 -5.01 -9.04 -17.82
N TRP A 384 -3.78 -8.84 -17.33
CA TRP A 384 -2.54 -9.26 -18.00
C TRP A 384 -1.64 -10.06 -17.03
N GLN A 385 -0.72 -10.88 -17.60
CA GLN A 385 0.18 -11.78 -16.87
C GLN A 385 1.65 -11.49 -17.21
#